data_580b8ee3fb8ae5de677ba388bac3db09
#
_entry.id   580b8ee3fb8ae5de677ba388bac3db09
#
_cell.length_a   1.000
_cell.length_b   1.000
_cell.length_c   1.000
_cell.angle_alpha   90.00
_cell.angle_beta   90.00
_cell.angle_gamma   90.00
#
_symmetry.space_group_name_H-M   'P 1'
#
loop_
_entity.id
_entity.type
_entity.pdbx_description
1 polymer ?
#
loop_
_entity_poly.entity_id
_entity_poly.type
_entity_poly.pdbx_seq_one_letter_code
_entity_poly.pdbx_strand_id
1 'polypeptide(L)'
;MTDVRDIALSYAHQNRDRFLADLRELLFIPSISTSDEYKAETLRAALWVSDRLRGMGIQNVEVMPTGGHPVVYGEWLKRPGAPTVLIYGHYDVQPPDPLDLWETPPFEPTVRGDLLFARGASDMKGQVMAVLHAVEAALKTGQMPVNVKFLIEGEEEIGSENLGAFIKKHAKKLKADVCINTDAGMIGADEPTIVYGLRGLA
;
A
#
# COMPACT_ATOMS: atom_id res chain seq x y z
N MET A 1 -20.30 19.80 17.04
CA MET A 1 -18.92 19.77 16.45
C MET A 1 -18.91 18.59 15.47
N THR A 2 -18.56 18.85 14.23
CA THR A 2 -18.42 17.79 13.22
C THR A 2 -17.28 16.85 13.65
N ASP A 3 -17.52 15.54 13.61
CA ASP A 3 -16.49 14.55 13.98
C ASP A 3 -15.29 14.68 13.02
N VAL A 4 -14.08 14.60 13.55
CA VAL A 4 -12.81 14.62 12.79
C VAL A 4 -12.83 13.57 11.68
N ARG A 5 -13.39 12.40 11.98
CA ARG A 5 -13.60 11.30 11.04
C ARG A 5 -14.51 11.72 9.87
N ASP A 6 -15.60 12.42 10.15
CA ASP A 6 -16.58 12.80 9.11
C ASP A 6 -15.98 13.81 8.13
N ILE A 7 -15.06 14.67 8.59
CA ILE A 7 -14.32 15.59 7.72
C ILE A 7 -13.42 14.82 6.75
N ALA A 8 -12.67 13.84 7.25
CA ALA A 8 -11.79 13.01 6.42
C ALA A 8 -12.59 12.14 5.44
N LEU A 9 -13.72 11.57 5.89
CA LEU A 9 -14.64 10.81 5.03
C LEU A 9 -15.24 11.68 3.93
N SER A 10 -15.67 12.90 4.25
CA SER A 10 -16.17 13.85 3.25
C SER A 10 -15.13 14.15 2.17
N TYR A 11 -13.87 14.36 2.57
CA TYR A 11 -12.76 14.53 1.61
C TYR A 11 -12.59 13.29 0.72
N ALA A 12 -12.62 12.09 1.30
CA ALA A 12 -12.48 10.85 0.56
C ALA A 12 -13.62 10.68 -0.46
N HIS A 13 -14.86 10.95 -0.08
CA HIS A 13 -16.01 10.89 -0.99
C HIS A 13 -15.89 11.89 -2.15
N GLN A 14 -15.45 13.13 -1.88
CA GLN A 14 -15.26 14.16 -2.91
C GLN A 14 -14.12 13.82 -3.88
N ASN A 15 -13.18 12.98 -3.47
CA ASN A 15 -12.02 12.56 -4.27
C ASN A 15 -12.13 11.12 -4.80
N ARG A 16 -13.30 10.48 -4.71
CA ARG A 16 -13.50 9.07 -5.05
C ARG A 16 -12.98 8.72 -6.45
N ASP A 17 -13.33 9.52 -7.46
CA ASP A 17 -12.95 9.22 -8.85
C ASP A 17 -11.44 9.32 -9.06
N ARG A 18 -10.79 10.30 -8.42
CA ARG A 18 -9.33 10.41 -8.44
C ARG A 18 -8.67 9.23 -7.71
N PHE A 19 -9.19 8.83 -6.56
CA PHE A 19 -8.70 7.67 -5.81
C PHE A 19 -8.80 6.39 -6.62
N LEU A 20 -9.89 6.21 -7.35
CA LEU A 20 -10.04 5.08 -8.25
C LEU A 20 -9.06 5.16 -9.44
N ALA A 21 -8.84 6.35 -9.99
CA ALA A 21 -7.86 6.55 -11.05
C ALA A 21 -6.43 6.23 -10.58
N ASP A 22 -6.03 6.72 -9.41
CA ASP A 22 -4.73 6.42 -8.80
C ASP A 22 -4.53 4.90 -8.61
N LEU A 23 -5.55 4.19 -8.10
CA LEU A 23 -5.50 2.73 -7.96
C LEU A 23 -5.33 2.05 -9.32
N ARG A 24 -6.09 2.47 -10.33
CA ARG A 24 -5.99 1.91 -11.69
C ARG A 24 -4.59 2.12 -12.28
N GLU A 25 -3.97 3.28 -12.09
CA GLU A 25 -2.60 3.52 -12.54
C GLU A 25 -1.61 2.55 -11.93
N LEU A 26 -1.69 2.28 -10.61
CA LEU A 26 -0.81 1.33 -9.96
C LEU A 26 -1.08 -0.11 -10.42
N LEU A 27 -2.34 -0.48 -10.66
CA LEU A 27 -2.72 -1.81 -11.15
C LEU A 27 -2.27 -2.07 -12.59
N PHE A 28 -2.13 -1.04 -13.42
CA PHE A 28 -1.57 -1.15 -14.78
C PHE A 28 -0.09 -1.54 -14.81
N ILE A 29 0.61 -1.44 -13.68
CA ILE A 29 2.03 -1.80 -13.61
C ILE A 29 2.14 -3.28 -13.28
N PRO A 30 2.63 -4.14 -14.18
CA PRO A 30 2.78 -5.57 -13.93
C PRO A 30 4.04 -5.85 -13.09
N SER A 31 4.00 -5.47 -11.81
CA SER A 31 5.12 -5.59 -10.87
C SER A 31 5.28 -7.01 -10.34
N ILE A 32 5.47 -7.96 -11.25
CA ILE A 32 5.64 -9.39 -10.95
C ILE A 32 7.05 -9.61 -10.40
N SER A 33 7.19 -9.91 -9.11
CA SER A 33 8.49 -10.08 -8.44
C SER A 33 9.19 -11.40 -8.76
N THR A 34 8.45 -12.41 -9.20
CA THR A 34 8.95 -13.77 -9.44
C THR A 34 9.78 -13.92 -10.72
N SER A 35 9.84 -12.90 -11.58
CA SER A 35 10.52 -13.00 -12.89
C SER A 35 11.38 -11.77 -13.17
N ASP A 36 12.62 -12.01 -13.58
CA ASP A 36 13.57 -10.96 -13.96
C ASP A 36 13.08 -10.10 -15.15
N GLU A 37 12.22 -10.63 -16.00
CA GLU A 37 11.59 -9.94 -17.11
C GLU A 37 10.81 -8.71 -16.63
N TYR A 38 10.18 -8.79 -15.44
CA TYR A 38 9.37 -7.72 -14.84
C TYR A 38 10.13 -6.83 -13.86
N LYS A 39 11.45 -6.99 -13.73
CA LYS A 39 12.27 -6.20 -12.80
C LYS A 39 12.14 -4.69 -13.01
N ALA A 40 12.09 -4.24 -14.27
CA ALA A 40 11.88 -2.82 -14.60
C ALA A 40 10.49 -2.34 -14.17
N GLU A 41 9.46 -3.17 -14.35
CA GLU A 41 8.09 -2.86 -13.96
C GLU A 41 7.93 -2.84 -12.42
N THR A 42 8.59 -3.76 -11.72
CA THR A 42 8.62 -3.77 -10.26
C THR A 42 9.28 -2.51 -9.71
N LEU A 43 10.40 -2.07 -10.32
CA LEU A 43 11.01 -0.77 -9.99
C LEU A 43 10.08 0.41 -10.33
N ARG A 44 9.37 0.36 -11.47
CA ARG A 44 8.40 1.39 -11.86
C ARG A 44 7.28 1.52 -10.81
N ALA A 45 6.78 0.40 -10.26
CA ALA A 45 5.79 0.42 -9.19
C ALA A 45 6.34 1.07 -7.91
N ALA A 46 7.59 0.75 -7.52
CA ALA A 46 8.24 1.41 -6.39
C ALA A 46 8.35 2.93 -6.58
N LEU A 47 8.77 3.36 -7.77
CA LEU A 47 8.88 4.79 -8.11
C LEU A 47 7.51 5.47 -8.07
N TRP A 48 6.49 4.84 -8.64
CA TRP A 48 5.12 5.35 -8.62
C TRP A 48 4.61 5.54 -7.17
N VAL A 49 4.79 4.53 -6.30
CA VAL A 49 4.41 4.63 -4.88
C VAL A 49 5.17 5.78 -4.19
N SER A 50 6.48 5.91 -4.46
CA SER A 50 7.28 6.98 -3.88
C SER A 50 6.80 8.37 -4.30
N ASP A 51 6.44 8.55 -5.56
CA ASP A 51 5.92 9.83 -6.08
C ASP A 51 4.54 10.13 -5.52
N ARG A 52 3.70 9.11 -5.33
CA ARG A 52 2.41 9.25 -4.68
C ARG A 52 2.57 9.71 -3.23
N LEU A 53 3.47 9.10 -2.46
CA LEU A 53 3.77 9.54 -1.10
C LEU A 53 4.22 11.01 -1.04
N ARG A 54 5.12 11.44 -1.95
CA ARG A 54 5.56 12.84 -2.05
C ARG A 54 4.39 13.79 -2.34
N GLY A 55 3.51 13.42 -3.29
CA GLY A 55 2.32 14.20 -3.67
C GLY A 55 1.33 14.39 -2.52
N MET A 56 1.25 13.44 -1.60
CA MET A 56 0.43 13.53 -0.39
C MET A 56 1.03 14.48 0.66
N GLY A 57 2.32 14.81 0.58
CA GLY A 57 3.03 15.62 1.57
C GLY A 57 3.81 14.81 2.61
N ILE A 58 4.03 13.52 2.35
CA ILE A 58 4.95 12.67 3.12
C ILE A 58 6.38 13.15 2.88
N GLN A 59 7.17 13.14 3.93
CA GLN A 59 8.54 13.65 3.94
C GLN A 59 9.55 12.49 3.93
N ASN A 60 10.81 12.80 3.62
CA ASN A 60 11.92 11.83 3.63
C ASN A 60 11.58 10.56 2.83
N VAL A 61 10.92 10.76 1.67
CA VAL A 61 10.54 9.63 0.81
C VAL A 61 11.76 9.15 0.04
N GLU A 62 12.10 7.88 0.24
CA GLU A 62 13.27 7.22 -0.33
C GLU A 62 12.85 5.89 -0.97
N VAL A 63 13.42 5.58 -2.13
CA VAL A 63 13.43 4.23 -2.71
C VAL A 63 14.77 3.61 -2.31
N MET A 64 14.73 2.71 -1.35
CA MET A 64 15.90 2.18 -0.66
C MET A 64 16.28 0.81 -1.22
N PRO A 65 17.52 0.61 -1.68
CA PRO A 65 17.94 -0.67 -2.22
C PRO A 65 17.97 -1.74 -1.12
N THR A 66 17.58 -2.93 -1.52
CA THR A 66 17.76 -4.19 -0.78
C THR A 66 18.75 -5.10 -1.53
N GLY A 67 18.78 -6.39 -1.25
CA GLY A 67 19.48 -7.38 -2.10
C GLY A 67 18.72 -7.72 -3.38
N GLY A 68 17.43 -7.38 -3.45
CA GLY A 68 16.53 -7.61 -4.59
C GLY A 68 15.72 -6.38 -4.96
N HIS A 69 14.38 -6.46 -4.89
CA HIS A 69 13.51 -5.32 -5.19
C HIS A 69 13.54 -4.28 -4.05
N PRO A 70 13.51 -2.97 -4.38
CA PRO A 70 13.70 -1.92 -3.38
C PRO A 70 12.51 -1.79 -2.43
N VAL A 71 12.77 -1.24 -1.25
CA VAL A 71 11.76 -0.79 -0.29
C VAL A 71 11.47 0.69 -0.52
N VAL A 72 10.21 1.07 -0.53
CA VAL A 72 9.77 2.46 -0.48
C VAL A 72 9.54 2.85 0.98
N TYR A 73 10.29 3.83 1.45
CA TYR A 73 10.15 4.43 2.78
C TYR A 73 9.62 5.86 2.65
N GLY A 74 8.86 6.31 3.64
CA GLY A 74 8.45 7.69 3.80
C GLY A 74 7.96 7.94 5.22
N GLU A 75 7.95 9.20 5.67
CA GLU A 75 7.49 9.53 7.02
C GLU A 75 6.82 10.91 7.11
N TRP A 76 5.91 11.05 8.05
CA TRP A 76 5.34 12.31 8.48
C TRP A 76 5.31 12.33 10.02
N LEU A 77 6.20 13.13 10.63
CA LEU A 77 6.45 13.16 12.07
C LEU A 77 6.17 14.55 12.66
N LYS A 78 5.00 15.10 12.35
CA LYS A 78 4.63 16.48 12.76
C LYS A 78 3.67 16.56 13.95
N ARG A 79 3.51 15.44 14.69
CA ARG A 79 2.69 15.38 15.93
C ARG A 79 3.57 15.05 17.14
N PRO A 80 4.27 16.03 17.75
CA PRO A 80 5.09 15.77 18.92
C PRO A 80 4.28 15.11 20.04
N GLY A 81 4.80 14.03 20.61
CA GLY A 81 4.15 13.29 21.69
C GLY A 81 3.04 12.32 21.26
N ALA A 82 2.60 12.35 20.02
CA ALA A 82 1.66 11.38 19.51
C ALA A 82 2.37 10.07 19.15
N PRO A 83 1.67 8.92 19.21
CA PRO A 83 2.22 7.64 18.77
C PRO A 83 2.61 7.68 17.29
N THR A 84 3.57 6.82 16.94
CA THR A 84 4.02 6.61 15.56
C THR A 84 3.49 5.27 15.04
N VAL A 85 2.80 5.30 13.93
CA VAL A 85 2.29 4.12 13.23
C VAL A 85 3.19 3.82 12.03
N LEU A 86 3.72 2.61 11.95
CA LEU A 86 4.37 2.08 10.75
C LEU A 86 3.31 1.38 9.90
N ILE A 87 3.13 1.83 8.68
CA ILE A 87 2.25 1.21 7.70
C ILE A 87 3.10 0.32 6.81
N TYR A 88 2.82 -0.97 6.84
CA TYR A 88 3.47 -1.97 6.01
C TYR A 88 2.53 -2.40 4.87
N GLY A 89 3.12 -2.70 3.73
CA GLY A 89 2.47 -3.31 2.58
C GLY A 89 3.46 -3.69 1.50
N HIS A 90 2.96 -4.27 0.39
CA HIS A 90 3.79 -4.60 -0.76
C HIS A 90 3.19 -4.09 -2.06
N TYR A 91 4.05 -3.82 -3.04
CA TYR A 91 3.67 -3.33 -4.37
C TYR A 91 3.88 -4.37 -5.48
N ASP A 92 4.52 -5.49 -5.17
CA ASP A 92 4.66 -6.61 -6.09
C ASP A 92 3.39 -7.47 -6.15
N VAL A 93 3.32 -8.34 -7.14
CA VAL A 93 2.17 -9.21 -7.37
C VAL A 93 2.62 -10.56 -7.93
N GLN A 94 1.80 -11.59 -7.72
CA GLN A 94 1.94 -12.90 -8.35
C GLN A 94 1.74 -12.83 -9.87
N PRO A 95 2.32 -13.79 -10.63
CA PRO A 95 1.97 -14.00 -12.04
C PRO A 95 0.47 -14.21 -12.21
N PRO A 96 -0.11 -13.75 -13.34
CA PRO A 96 -1.55 -13.88 -13.58
C PRO A 96 -1.97 -15.24 -14.16
N ASP A 97 -1.07 -16.22 -14.22
CA ASP A 97 -1.33 -17.52 -14.81
C ASP A 97 -2.42 -18.31 -14.06
N PRO A 98 -3.24 -19.14 -14.76
CA PRO A 98 -3.31 -19.22 -16.23
C PRO A 98 -4.11 -18.08 -16.86
N LEU A 99 -3.57 -17.50 -17.95
CA LEU A 99 -4.13 -16.31 -18.61
C LEU A 99 -5.51 -16.55 -19.26
N ASP A 100 -5.78 -17.77 -19.67
CA ASP A 100 -7.04 -18.16 -20.33
C ASP A 100 -8.27 -18.17 -19.40
N LEU A 101 -8.03 -18.11 -18.08
CA LEU A 101 -9.10 -18.00 -17.08
C LEU A 101 -9.51 -16.54 -16.79
N TRP A 102 -8.76 -15.57 -17.30
CA TRP A 102 -9.11 -14.17 -17.12
C TRP A 102 -10.14 -13.72 -18.15
N GLU A 103 -11.28 -13.17 -17.70
CA GLU A 103 -12.30 -12.59 -18.60
C GLU A 103 -11.87 -11.24 -19.19
N THR A 104 -10.95 -10.54 -18.51
CA THR A 104 -10.35 -9.28 -18.96
C THR A 104 -8.85 -9.35 -18.69
N PRO A 105 -8.00 -8.62 -19.47
CA PRO A 105 -6.56 -8.66 -19.25
C PRO A 105 -6.19 -8.32 -17.79
N PRO A 106 -5.33 -9.12 -17.12
CA PRO A 106 -5.08 -9.02 -15.68
C PRO A 106 -4.49 -7.68 -15.23
N PHE A 107 -3.79 -6.97 -16.11
CA PHE A 107 -3.21 -5.65 -15.85
C PHE A 107 -3.96 -4.49 -16.53
N GLU A 108 -5.20 -4.75 -16.98
CA GLU A 108 -6.13 -3.71 -17.47
C GLU A 108 -7.31 -3.59 -16.49
N PRO A 109 -7.18 -2.76 -15.44
CA PRO A 109 -8.18 -2.67 -14.39
C PRO A 109 -9.57 -2.39 -14.92
N THR A 110 -10.49 -3.33 -14.77
CA THR A 110 -11.84 -3.30 -15.36
C THR A 110 -12.88 -3.25 -14.26
N VAL A 111 -13.75 -2.22 -14.32
CA VAL A 111 -14.90 -2.11 -13.41
C VAL A 111 -16.10 -2.86 -14.01
N ARG A 112 -16.68 -3.77 -13.22
CA ARG A 112 -17.90 -4.49 -13.56
C ARG A 112 -18.88 -4.41 -12.38
N GLY A 113 -19.96 -3.65 -12.55
CA GLY A 113 -20.83 -3.29 -11.43
C GLY A 113 -20.06 -2.50 -10.36
N ASP A 114 -20.09 -2.98 -9.13
CA ASP A 114 -19.38 -2.36 -7.99
C ASP A 114 -18.00 -2.96 -7.72
N LEU A 115 -17.50 -3.83 -8.61
CA LEU A 115 -16.24 -4.55 -8.40
C LEU A 115 -15.19 -4.11 -9.42
N LEU A 116 -13.94 -4.01 -8.95
CA LEU A 116 -12.76 -3.76 -9.78
C LEU A 116 -11.95 -5.06 -9.93
N PHE A 117 -11.75 -5.49 -11.16
CA PHE A 117 -11.01 -6.71 -11.51
C PHE A 117 -9.64 -6.37 -12.08
N ALA A 118 -8.59 -6.82 -11.42
CA ALA A 118 -7.21 -6.81 -11.92
C ALA A 118 -6.31 -7.68 -11.01
N ARG A 119 -5.15 -8.10 -11.49
CA ARG A 119 -4.10 -8.67 -10.65
C ARG A 119 -3.59 -7.60 -9.67
N GLY A 120 -3.51 -7.94 -8.37
CA GLY A 120 -3.13 -7.00 -7.30
C GLY A 120 -4.28 -6.14 -6.77
N ALA A 121 -5.52 -6.26 -7.29
CA ALA A 121 -6.64 -5.45 -6.81
C ALA A 121 -7.03 -5.76 -5.35
N SER A 122 -6.87 -7.00 -4.89
CA SER A 122 -7.12 -7.42 -3.51
C SER A 122 -5.91 -8.01 -2.79
N ASP A 123 -4.73 -8.02 -3.45
CA ASP A 123 -3.47 -8.51 -2.89
C ASP A 123 -2.29 -7.83 -3.60
N MET A 124 -1.66 -6.79 -2.97
CA MET A 124 -2.36 -5.96 -1.97
C MET A 124 -2.36 -4.48 -2.41
N LYS A 125 -2.21 -4.18 -3.74
CA LYS A 125 -2.20 -2.79 -4.24
C LYS A 125 -3.47 -2.02 -3.87
N GLY A 126 -4.63 -2.71 -3.83
CA GLY A 126 -5.88 -2.11 -3.39
C GLY A 126 -5.81 -1.63 -1.94
N GLN A 127 -5.35 -2.47 -1.04
CA GLN A 127 -5.19 -2.13 0.38
C GLN A 127 -4.12 -1.06 0.60
N VAL A 128 -2.98 -1.13 -0.12
CA VAL A 128 -1.96 -0.07 -0.11
C VAL A 128 -2.59 1.27 -0.47
N MET A 129 -3.34 1.33 -1.58
CA MET A 129 -3.98 2.57 -2.01
C MET A 129 -5.06 3.05 -1.04
N ALA A 130 -5.84 2.14 -0.46
CA ALA A 130 -6.84 2.50 0.56
C ALA A 130 -6.20 3.20 1.76
N VAL A 131 -5.08 2.67 2.26
CA VAL A 131 -4.35 3.27 3.39
C VAL A 131 -3.69 4.59 3.00
N LEU A 132 -3.06 4.67 1.81
CA LEU A 132 -2.49 5.92 1.31
C LEU A 132 -3.56 7.02 1.24
N HIS A 133 -4.73 6.72 0.67
CA HIS A 133 -5.83 7.67 0.55
C HIS A 133 -6.44 8.06 1.91
N ALA A 134 -6.49 7.14 2.87
CA ALA A 134 -6.93 7.45 4.24
C ALA A 134 -5.96 8.43 4.92
N VAL A 135 -4.65 8.20 4.79
CA VAL A 135 -3.62 9.12 5.31
C VAL A 135 -3.68 10.45 4.57
N GLU A 136 -3.84 10.46 3.24
CA GLU A 136 -4.01 11.69 2.47
C GLU A 136 -5.20 12.50 2.96
N ALA A 137 -6.36 11.87 3.13
CA ALA A 137 -7.57 12.54 3.62
C ALA A 137 -7.33 13.19 5.00
N ALA A 138 -6.69 12.47 5.93
CA ALA A 138 -6.36 13.01 7.24
C ALA A 138 -5.35 14.18 7.17
N LEU A 139 -4.36 14.11 6.29
CA LEU A 139 -3.37 15.18 6.11
C LEU A 139 -3.98 16.43 5.47
N LYS A 140 -4.74 16.26 4.37
CA LYS A 140 -5.33 17.38 3.61
C LYS A 140 -6.41 18.11 4.40
N THR A 141 -7.08 17.44 5.30
CA THR A 141 -8.08 18.05 6.20
C THR A 141 -7.49 18.55 7.52
N GLY A 142 -6.19 18.36 7.74
CA GLY A 142 -5.53 18.76 9.01
C GLY A 142 -5.90 17.88 10.20
N GLN A 143 -6.50 16.72 9.96
CA GLN A 143 -7.04 15.83 11.00
C GLN A 143 -6.11 14.66 11.35
N MET A 144 -4.86 14.66 10.88
CA MET A 144 -3.92 13.58 11.16
C MET A 144 -3.60 13.50 12.66
N PRO A 145 -4.01 12.44 13.38
CA PRO A 145 -3.90 12.39 14.84
C PRO A 145 -2.57 11.80 15.33
N VAL A 146 -1.84 11.11 14.47
CA VAL A 146 -0.64 10.31 14.80
C VAL A 146 0.52 10.66 13.86
N ASN A 147 1.73 10.28 14.24
CA ASN A 147 2.85 10.22 13.31
C ASN A 147 2.74 8.96 12.44
N VAL A 148 3.17 9.02 11.19
CA VAL A 148 3.14 7.87 10.29
C VAL A 148 4.49 7.64 9.63
N LYS A 149 4.80 6.37 9.42
CA LYS A 149 5.89 5.89 8.57
C LYS A 149 5.35 4.86 7.61
N PHE A 150 5.97 4.75 6.44
CA PHE A 150 5.65 3.77 5.41
C PHE A 150 6.84 2.87 5.17
N LEU A 151 6.57 1.58 5.03
CA LEU A 151 7.50 0.54 4.64
C LEU A 151 6.77 -0.32 3.60
N ILE A 152 6.96 -0.02 2.31
CA ILE A 152 6.28 -0.72 1.22
C ILE A 152 7.33 -1.47 0.42
N GLU A 153 7.29 -2.80 0.46
CA GLU A 153 8.27 -3.68 -0.17
C GLU A 153 7.85 -4.19 -1.55
N GLY A 154 8.74 -4.88 -2.24
CA GLY A 154 8.51 -5.45 -3.55
C GLY A 154 8.91 -6.92 -3.70
N GLU A 155 8.97 -7.68 -2.59
CA GLU A 155 9.39 -9.07 -2.54
C GLU A 155 8.45 -9.95 -1.70
N GLU A 156 7.26 -9.46 -1.32
CA GLU A 156 6.36 -10.22 -0.46
C GLU A 156 5.98 -11.55 -1.12
N GLU A 157 5.65 -11.50 -2.39
CA GLU A 157 5.17 -12.64 -3.19
C GLU A 157 6.27 -13.69 -3.52
N ILE A 158 7.51 -13.41 -3.11
CA ILE A 158 8.64 -14.36 -3.17
C ILE A 158 9.25 -14.62 -1.78
N GLY A 159 8.51 -14.26 -0.70
CA GLY A 159 8.87 -14.57 0.67
C GLY A 159 9.75 -13.55 1.37
N SER A 160 9.85 -12.32 0.87
CA SER A 160 10.53 -11.18 1.52
C SER A 160 11.97 -11.46 1.95
N GLU A 161 12.74 -12.18 1.13
CA GLU A 161 14.06 -12.71 1.51
C GLU A 161 15.02 -11.64 2.04
N ASN A 162 14.94 -10.42 1.51
CA ASN A 162 15.83 -9.32 1.89
C ASN A 162 15.27 -8.41 3.00
N LEU A 163 13.98 -8.50 3.30
CA LEU A 163 13.30 -7.60 4.24
C LEU A 163 13.85 -7.73 5.66
N GLY A 164 14.11 -8.94 6.14
CA GLY A 164 14.64 -9.17 7.48
C GLY A 164 16.00 -8.48 7.73
N ALA A 165 16.90 -8.54 6.74
CA ALA A 165 18.19 -7.86 6.79
C ALA A 165 18.01 -6.33 6.70
N PHE A 166 17.10 -5.86 5.84
CA PHE A 166 16.76 -4.45 5.70
C PHE A 166 16.23 -3.86 7.01
N ILE A 167 15.27 -4.52 7.66
CA ILE A 167 14.70 -4.08 8.95
C ILE A 167 15.80 -3.98 10.03
N LYS A 168 16.65 -4.99 10.14
CA LYS A 168 17.77 -4.97 11.11
C LYS A 168 18.70 -3.77 10.88
N LYS A 169 19.08 -3.53 9.62
CA LYS A 169 19.95 -2.42 9.23
C LYS A 169 19.32 -1.05 9.52
N HIS A 170 18.00 -0.93 9.33
CA HIS A 170 17.27 0.34 9.45
C HIS A 170 16.37 0.43 10.69
N ALA A 171 16.61 -0.40 11.71
CA ALA A 171 15.76 -0.52 12.90
C ALA A 171 15.47 0.81 13.61
N LYS A 172 16.46 1.71 13.70
CA LYS A 172 16.27 3.05 14.28
C LYS A 172 15.31 3.91 13.45
N LYS A 173 15.45 3.88 12.11
CA LYS A 173 14.60 4.62 11.16
C LYS A 173 13.16 4.10 11.19
N LEU A 174 12.99 2.79 11.29
CA LEU A 174 11.69 2.10 11.27
C LEU A 174 11.00 2.06 12.65
N LYS A 175 11.66 2.48 13.73
CA LYS A 175 11.07 2.44 15.08
C LYS A 175 9.70 3.13 15.08
N ALA A 176 8.68 2.42 15.56
CA ALA A 176 7.30 2.87 15.70
C ALA A 176 6.67 2.24 16.94
N ASP A 177 5.51 2.72 17.35
CA ASP A 177 4.76 2.19 18.50
C ASP A 177 3.83 1.04 18.08
N VAL A 178 3.30 1.13 16.84
CA VAL A 178 2.39 0.13 16.25
C VAL A 178 2.78 -0.07 14.80
N CYS A 179 2.68 -1.32 14.31
CA CYS A 179 2.73 -1.65 12.90
C CYS A 179 1.33 -2.08 12.42
N ILE A 180 0.87 -1.50 11.33
CA ILE A 180 -0.36 -1.88 10.65
C ILE A 180 0.03 -2.56 9.34
N ASN A 181 -0.35 -3.84 9.21
CA ASN A 181 -0.37 -4.57 7.95
C ASN A 181 -1.82 -4.67 7.49
N THR A 182 -2.12 -4.17 6.30
CA THR A 182 -3.47 -4.18 5.73
C THR A 182 -3.67 -5.28 4.69
N ASP A 183 -2.72 -6.18 4.57
CA ASP A 183 -2.80 -7.36 3.70
C ASP A 183 -3.77 -8.39 4.28
N ALA A 184 -5.03 -8.05 4.24
CA ALA A 184 -6.13 -8.86 4.75
C ALA A 184 -7.43 -8.52 4.02
N GLY A 185 -8.35 -9.50 3.96
CA GLY A 185 -9.68 -9.31 3.43
C GLY A 185 -10.65 -8.75 4.47
N MET A 186 -11.82 -8.36 3.99
CA MET A 186 -13.01 -8.07 4.81
C MET A 186 -13.95 -9.26 4.75
N ILE A 187 -14.73 -9.50 5.84
CA ILE A 187 -15.73 -10.57 5.88
C ILE A 187 -16.89 -10.25 4.91
N GLY A 188 -17.23 -8.98 4.79
CA GLY A 188 -18.24 -8.47 3.87
C GLY A 188 -17.97 -7.02 3.49
N ALA A 189 -18.62 -6.51 2.45
CA ALA A 189 -18.41 -5.17 1.92
C ALA A 189 -18.62 -4.05 2.96
N ASP A 190 -19.55 -4.25 3.89
CA ASP A 190 -19.88 -3.31 4.94
C ASP A 190 -19.43 -3.77 6.35
N GLU A 191 -18.55 -4.79 6.40
CA GLU A 191 -18.08 -5.38 7.66
C GLU A 191 -16.55 -5.17 7.79
N PRO A 192 -16.11 -4.00 8.29
CA PRO A 192 -14.69 -3.73 8.56
C PRO A 192 -14.12 -4.80 9.50
N THR A 193 -13.00 -5.40 9.11
CA THR A 193 -12.41 -6.53 9.81
C THR A 193 -11.01 -6.18 10.30
N ILE A 194 -10.71 -6.49 11.57
CA ILE A 194 -9.36 -6.43 12.11
C ILE A 194 -8.87 -7.85 12.35
N VAL A 195 -7.87 -8.27 11.58
CA VAL A 195 -7.19 -9.54 11.79
C VAL A 195 -6.14 -9.33 12.88
N TYR A 196 -6.30 -10.00 14.02
CA TYR A 196 -5.40 -9.86 15.17
C TYR A 196 -4.53 -11.10 15.44
N GLY A 197 -4.64 -12.12 14.61
CA GLY A 197 -3.85 -13.33 14.70
C GLY A 197 -3.97 -14.18 13.44
N LEU A 198 -2.93 -14.98 13.17
CA LEU A 198 -2.90 -15.91 12.05
C LEU A 198 -2.82 -17.34 12.58
N ARG A 199 -3.34 -18.29 11.82
CA ARG A 199 -3.14 -19.72 12.06
C ARG A 199 -1.71 -20.08 11.69
N GLY A 200 -1.11 -21.02 12.43
CA GLY A 200 0.16 -21.63 12.03
C GLY A 200 -0.01 -22.50 10.79
N LEU A 201 1.09 -22.66 10.07
CA LEU A 201 1.22 -23.68 9.03
C LEU A 201 1.76 -24.97 9.69
N ALA A 202 1.14 -26.13 9.37
CA ALA A 202 1.58 -27.47 9.82
C ALA A 202 1.91 -28.33 8.60
#